data_6e3117bbd57867b9902ebd67cdaadf70
#
_entry.id   6e3117bbd57867b9902ebd67cdaadf70
#
_cell.length_a   1.000
_cell.length_b   1.000
_cell.length_c   1.000
_cell.angle_alpha   90.00
_cell.angle_beta   90.00
_cell.angle_gamma   90.00
#
_symmetry.space_group_name_H-M   'P 1'
#
loop_
_entity.id
_entity.type
_entity.pdbx_description
1 polymer ?
#
loop_
_entity_poly.entity_id
_entity_poly.type
_entity_poly.pdbx_seq_one_letter_code
_entity_poly.pdbx_strand_id
1 'polypeptide(L)'
;MRRAIVKCKLNSHDNFVQKLADIELNFSSTYWQHDRVYVPRNYKPHANFPRLIMRTEMRAVDKPAKYSFILKRHIEDSGIDITEETVIKDYETLVNIILQLGFKPIAEVSRRRQDLKMGEGNYIYLDKVEGEPGYYAKIESDLTPGDSITAAKEDLKKTFQTLGESNFVDSTYFELNN
;
A
#
# COMPACT_ATOMS: atom_id res chain seq x y z
N MET A 1 11.37 -7.06 -4.54
CA MET A 1 10.39 -7.03 -5.66
C MET A 1 10.22 -5.59 -6.13
N ARG A 2 10.26 -5.33 -7.46
CA ARG A 2 10.03 -3.99 -8.04
C ARG A 2 8.58 -3.87 -8.45
N ARG A 3 7.93 -2.76 -8.12
CA ARG A 3 6.52 -2.50 -8.47
C ARG A 3 6.32 -1.06 -8.94
N ALA A 4 5.48 -0.89 -9.96
CA ALA A 4 4.84 0.38 -10.22
C ALA A 4 3.58 0.48 -9.36
N ILE A 5 3.38 1.62 -8.72
CA ILE A 5 2.24 1.87 -7.84
C ILE A 5 1.65 3.23 -8.18
N VAL A 6 0.34 3.24 -8.40
CA VAL A 6 -0.44 4.48 -8.53
C VAL A 6 -1.61 4.43 -7.56
N LYS A 7 -1.85 5.54 -6.87
CA LYS A 7 -2.94 5.71 -5.92
C LYS A 7 -3.84 6.85 -6.36
N CYS A 8 -5.14 6.68 -6.16
CA CYS A 8 -6.14 7.68 -6.48
C CYS A 8 -7.15 7.79 -5.33
N LYS A 9 -7.53 9.02 -4.97
CA LYS A 9 -8.70 9.26 -4.11
C LYS A 9 -9.93 9.21 -4.99
N LEU A 10 -10.86 8.31 -4.68
CA LEU A 10 -12.04 8.09 -5.51
C LEU A 10 -13.04 9.23 -5.42
N ASN A 11 -13.59 9.63 -6.56
CA ASN A 11 -14.72 10.54 -6.64
C ASN A 11 -15.99 9.87 -6.13
N SER A 12 -16.21 8.60 -6.48
CA SER A 12 -17.34 7.78 -6.03
C SER A 12 -16.91 6.32 -5.88
N HIS A 13 -16.99 5.82 -4.64
CA HIS A 13 -16.75 4.41 -4.33
C HIS A 13 -17.66 3.48 -5.15
N ASP A 14 -18.98 3.74 -5.13
CA ASP A 14 -19.96 2.86 -5.75
C ASP A 14 -19.82 2.80 -7.26
N ASN A 15 -19.59 3.95 -7.90
CA ASN A 15 -19.35 4.00 -9.35
C ASN A 15 -18.08 3.25 -9.75
N PHE A 16 -17.00 3.36 -8.94
CA PHE A 16 -15.75 2.67 -9.21
C PHE A 16 -15.92 1.15 -9.11
N VAL A 17 -16.58 0.68 -8.05
CA VAL A 17 -16.87 -0.75 -7.86
C VAL A 17 -17.78 -1.28 -8.96
N GLN A 18 -18.83 -0.52 -9.34
CA GLN A 18 -19.75 -0.94 -10.38
C GLN A 18 -19.07 -1.08 -11.74
N LYS A 19 -18.23 -0.13 -12.14
CA LYS A 19 -17.47 -0.22 -13.41
C LYS A 19 -16.56 -1.43 -13.48
N LEU A 20 -15.95 -1.84 -12.36
CA LEU A 20 -15.16 -3.07 -12.33
C LEU A 20 -16.05 -4.31 -12.41
N ALA A 21 -17.20 -4.30 -11.73
CA ALA A 21 -18.17 -5.40 -11.81
C ALA A 21 -18.75 -5.57 -13.22
N ASP A 22 -18.96 -4.48 -13.96
CA ASP A 22 -19.45 -4.51 -15.34
C ASP A 22 -18.49 -5.23 -16.31
N ILE A 23 -17.20 -5.34 -15.94
CA ILE A 23 -16.18 -6.10 -16.68
C ILE A 23 -15.78 -7.39 -15.93
N GLU A 24 -16.68 -7.91 -15.11
CA GLU A 24 -16.54 -9.18 -14.37
C GLU A 24 -15.39 -9.21 -13.35
N LEU A 25 -14.90 -8.05 -12.93
CA LEU A 25 -13.87 -7.91 -11.90
C LEU A 25 -14.51 -7.59 -10.56
N ASN A 26 -14.38 -8.52 -9.59
CA ASN A 26 -14.99 -8.38 -8.28
C ASN A 26 -13.93 -8.36 -7.16
N PHE A 27 -14.14 -7.48 -6.20
CA PHE A 27 -13.30 -7.39 -5.01
C PHE A 27 -13.51 -8.58 -4.07
N SER A 28 -12.46 -8.93 -3.33
CA SER A 28 -12.55 -9.83 -2.18
C SER A 28 -13.45 -9.28 -1.08
N SER A 29 -13.79 -10.11 -0.09
CA SER A 29 -14.40 -9.63 1.15
C SER A 29 -13.50 -8.62 1.84
N THR A 30 -14.12 -7.64 2.50
CA THR A 30 -13.40 -6.62 3.28
C THR A 30 -12.63 -7.26 4.44
N TYR A 31 -11.39 -6.84 4.61
CA TYR A 31 -10.54 -7.22 5.74
C TYR A 31 -9.89 -5.99 6.37
N TRP A 32 -9.44 -6.15 7.61
CA TRP A 32 -8.78 -5.08 8.34
C TRP A 32 -7.26 -5.20 8.26
N GLN A 33 -6.60 -4.06 8.13
CA GLN A 33 -5.15 -3.97 8.08
C GLN A 33 -4.67 -2.79 8.93
N HIS A 34 -3.68 -3.05 9.78
CA HIS A 34 -3.03 -2.04 10.61
C HIS A 34 -1.52 -2.06 10.37
N ASP A 35 -0.97 -0.93 10.01
CA ASP A 35 0.44 -0.72 9.77
C ASP A 35 1.01 0.22 10.84
N ARG A 36 2.06 -0.23 11.54
CA ARG A 36 2.90 0.61 12.38
C ARG A 36 4.20 0.90 11.66
N VAL A 37 4.52 2.18 11.44
CA VAL A 37 5.66 2.63 10.63
C VAL A 37 6.81 3.06 11.52
N TYR A 38 8.00 2.53 11.24
CA TYR A 38 9.23 2.83 11.95
C TYR A 38 10.27 3.42 10.98
N VAL A 39 11.02 4.40 11.47
CA VAL A 39 12.12 5.04 10.73
C VAL A 39 13.36 5.14 11.62
N PRO A 40 14.57 5.28 11.04
CA PRO A 40 15.77 5.56 11.84
C PRO A 40 15.60 6.81 12.70
N ARG A 41 16.27 6.89 13.86
CA ARG A 41 16.15 8.03 14.77
C ARG A 41 16.53 9.37 14.13
N ASN A 42 17.46 9.36 13.18
CA ASN A 42 17.91 10.53 12.42
C ASN A 42 17.09 10.80 11.16
N TYR A 43 15.92 10.14 11.03
CA TYR A 43 15.01 10.34 9.90
C TYR A 43 14.63 11.82 9.74
N LYS A 44 14.69 12.28 8.49
CA LYS A 44 14.18 13.59 8.05
C LYS A 44 13.09 13.33 6.98
N PRO A 45 11.96 14.04 7.02
CA PRO A 45 10.96 13.98 5.95
C PRO A 45 11.63 14.23 4.59
N HIS A 46 11.19 13.55 3.56
CA HIS A 46 11.72 13.59 2.18
C HIS A 46 13.14 13.05 2.00
N ALA A 47 13.76 12.49 3.03
CA ALA A 47 15.03 11.78 2.87
C ALA A 47 14.80 10.33 2.41
N ASN A 48 15.79 9.78 1.68
CA ASN A 48 15.75 8.42 1.13
C ASN A 48 16.03 7.32 2.20
N PHE A 49 15.44 7.49 3.38
CA PHE A 49 15.60 6.53 4.47
C PHE A 49 14.68 5.32 4.32
N PRO A 50 15.15 4.12 4.69
CA PRO A 50 14.28 2.95 4.73
C PRO A 50 13.20 3.13 5.80
N ARG A 51 11.99 2.70 5.46
CA ARG A 51 10.87 2.60 6.39
C ARG A 51 10.60 1.14 6.66
N LEU A 52 10.48 0.80 7.93
CA LEU A 52 10.08 -0.53 8.38
C LEU A 52 8.61 -0.48 8.76
N ILE A 53 7.82 -1.42 8.30
CA ILE A 53 6.40 -1.49 8.58
C ILE A 53 6.11 -2.84 9.23
N MET A 54 5.54 -2.77 10.43
CA MET A 54 4.94 -3.93 11.08
C MET A 54 3.46 -3.93 10.76
N ARG A 55 3.02 -4.91 9.98
CA ARG A 55 1.64 -5.04 9.52
C ARG A 55 0.92 -6.14 10.25
N THR A 56 -0.27 -5.82 10.73
CA THR A 56 -1.26 -6.79 11.20
C THR A 56 -2.40 -6.84 10.19
N GLU A 57 -2.78 -8.04 9.75
CA GLU A 57 -3.90 -8.25 8.83
C GLU A 57 -4.88 -9.26 9.43
N MET A 58 -6.16 -8.91 9.46
CA MET A 58 -7.26 -9.76 9.93
C MET A 58 -8.30 -9.90 8.82
N ARG A 59 -8.37 -11.08 8.20
CA ARG A 59 -9.29 -11.38 7.08
C ARG A 59 -10.64 -11.93 7.54
N ALA A 60 -10.68 -12.56 8.70
CA ALA A 60 -11.92 -13.06 9.30
C ALA A 60 -11.78 -13.11 10.82
N VAL A 61 -12.90 -13.01 11.52
CA VAL A 61 -12.94 -12.98 13.01
C VAL A 61 -12.45 -14.30 13.62
N ASP A 62 -12.69 -15.41 12.93
CA ASP A 62 -12.35 -16.78 13.36
C ASP A 62 -10.95 -17.23 12.94
N LYS A 63 -10.21 -16.39 12.21
CA LYS A 63 -8.85 -16.70 11.75
C LYS A 63 -7.81 -15.89 12.54
N PRO A 64 -6.66 -16.50 12.83
CA PRO A 64 -5.57 -15.77 13.48
C PRO A 64 -5.10 -14.62 12.61
N ALA A 65 -4.70 -13.53 13.25
CA ALA A 65 -4.09 -12.41 12.58
C ALA A 65 -2.79 -12.86 11.87
N LYS A 66 -2.57 -12.35 10.66
CA LYS A 66 -1.31 -12.51 9.95
C LYS A 66 -0.44 -11.30 10.27
N TYR A 67 0.81 -11.55 10.64
CA TYR A 67 1.79 -10.50 10.86
C TYR A 67 2.83 -10.51 9.73
N SER A 68 3.15 -9.33 9.21
CA SER A 68 4.18 -9.15 8.19
C SER A 68 5.15 -8.05 8.62
N PHE A 69 6.42 -8.28 8.31
CA PHE A 69 7.47 -7.28 8.38
C PHE A 69 7.82 -6.82 6.97
N ILE A 70 7.78 -5.52 6.74
CA ILE A 70 7.94 -4.94 5.42
C ILE A 70 9.03 -3.87 5.49
N LEU A 71 10.04 -4.00 4.64
CA LEU A 71 10.99 -2.95 4.36
C LEU A 71 10.54 -2.20 3.11
N LYS A 72 10.40 -0.88 3.22
CA LYS A 72 10.18 0.00 2.07
C LYS A 72 11.30 1.03 1.96
N ARG A 73 11.84 1.18 0.76
CA ARG A 73 12.79 2.23 0.43
C ARG A 73 12.40 2.86 -0.90
N HIS A 74 12.23 4.17 -0.88
CA HIS A 74 12.03 4.95 -2.10
C HIS A 74 13.40 5.35 -2.66
N ILE A 75 13.57 5.24 -3.98
CA ILE A 75 14.77 5.68 -4.70
C ILE A 75 14.36 6.92 -5.50
N GLU A 76 14.70 8.11 -4.98
CA GLU A 76 14.24 9.41 -5.48
C GLU A 76 14.44 9.60 -6.99
N ASP A 77 15.64 9.32 -7.49
CA ASP A 77 15.99 9.58 -8.90
C ASP A 77 15.28 8.64 -9.89
N SER A 78 14.78 7.51 -9.42
CA SER A 78 14.14 6.50 -10.27
C SER A 78 12.64 6.37 -10.07
N GLY A 79 12.07 6.99 -9.02
CA GLY A 79 10.68 6.81 -8.62
C GLY A 79 10.34 5.35 -8.24
N ILE A 80 11.34 4.55 -7.92
CA ILE A 80 11.20 3.12 -7.59
C ILE A 80 10.98 2.95 -6.10
N ASP A 81 9.93 2.21 -5.75
CA ASP A 81 9.77 1.67 -4.40
C ASP A 81 10.32 0.23 -4.35
N ILE A 82 11.38 0.03 -3.58
CA ILE A 82 11.82 -1.32 -3.22
C ILE A 82 10.99 -1.77 -2.04
N THR A 83 10.31 -2.89 -2.18
CA THR A 83 9.53 -3.50 -1.12
C THR A 83 9.98 -4.94 -0.92
N GLU A 84 10.37 -5.26 0.31
CA GLU A 84 10.65 -6.62 0.75
C GLU A 84 9.71 -6.95 1.91
N GLU A 85 9.03 -8.09 1.84
CA GLU A 85 8.04 -8.50 2.83
C GLU A 85 8.30 -9.93 3.28
N THR A 86 8.18 -10.18 4.57
CA THR A 86 8.20 -11.52 5.15
C THR A 86 7.11 -11.67 6.20
N VAL A 87 6.55 -12.88 6.30
CA VAL A 87 5.61 -13.24 7.36
C VAL A 87 6.40 -13.52 8.64
N ILE A 88 5.91 -13.02 9.77
CA ILE A 88 6.55 -13.18 11.07
C ILE A 88 5.61 -13.92 12.03
N LYS A 89 6.19 -14.65 12.96
CA LYS A 89 5.45 -15.36 14.01
C LYS A 89 5.48 -14.62 15.35
N ASP A 90 6.59 -14.00 15.66
CA ASP A 90 6.81 -13.30 16.93
C ASP A 90 6.90 -11.79 16.68
N TYR A 91 5.73 -11.17 16.77
CA TYR A 91 5.57 -9.72 16.55
C TYR A 91 6.33 -8.90 17.59
N GLU A 92 6.15 -9.22 18.88
CA GLU A 92 6.70 -8.42 19.98
C GLU A 92 8.24 -8.46 20.00
N THR A 93 8.82 -9.63 19.82
CA THR A 93 10.29 -9.76 19.76
C THR A 93 10.86 -8.95 18.61
N LEU A 94 10.22 -8.97 17.43
CA LEU A 94 10.71 -8.19 16.30
C LEU A 94 10.58 -6.68 16.52
N VAL A 95 9.51 -6.21 17.14
CA VAL A 95 9.36 -4.79 17.54
C VAL A 95 10.50 -4.39 18.46
N ASN A 96 10.82 -5.20 19.47
CA ASN A 96 11.94 -4.92 20.39
C ASN A 96 13.28 -4.85 19.67
N ILE A 97 13.54 -5.75 18.72
CA ILE A 97 14.76 -5.72 17.89
C ILE A 97 14.84 -4.41 17.09
N ILE A 98 13.76 -4.01 16.42
CA ILE A 98 13.67 -2.77 15.63
C ILE A 98 14.00 -1.55 16.49
N LEU A 99 13.46 -1.48 17.69
CA LEU A 99 13.74 -0.38 18.64
C LEU A 99 15.21 -0.37 19.09
N GLN A 100 15.79 -1.54 19.39
CA GLN A 100 17.20 -1.66 19.77
C GLN A 100 18.14 -1.31 18.61
N LEU A 101 17.76 -1.57 17.36
CA LEU A 101 18.50 -1.16 16.16
C LEU A 101 18.43 0.36 15.91
N GLY A 102 17.76 1.12 16.76
CA GLY A 102 17.74 2.57 16.70
C GLY A 102 16.63 3.13 15.78
N PHE A 103 15.61 2.34 15.48
CA PHE A 103 14.39 2.85 14.84
C PHE A 103 13.42 3.39 15.89
N LYS A 104 12.53 4.27 15.45
CA LYS A 104 11.44 4.81 16.27
C LYS A 104 10.11 4.74 15.50
N PRO A 105 8.98 4.52 16.17
CA PRO A 105 7.68 4.63 15.55
C PRO A 105 7.38 6.10 15.20
N ILE A 106 6.75 6.32 14.04
CA ILE A 106 6.35 7.68 13.59
C ILE A 106 4.87 7.77 13.25
N ALA A 107 4.23 6.66 12.91
CA ALA A 107 2.83 6.66 12.52
C ALA A 107 2.20 5.29 12.66
N GLU A 108 0.88 5.29 12.79
CA GLU A 108 0.02 4.12 12.68
C GLU A 108 -1.08 4.41 11.66
N VAL A 109 -1.37 3.42 10.82
CA VAL A 109 -2.39 3.53 9.79
C VAL A 109 -3.29 2.31 9.85
N SER A 110 -4.56 2.53 10.20
CA SER A 110 -5.60 1.51 10.14
C SER A 110 -6.45 1.71 8.88
N ARG A 111 -6.84 0.62 8.25
CA ARG A 111 -7.73 0.67 7.10
C ARG A 111 -8.55 -0.60 6.96
N ARG A 112 -9.73 -0.45 6.38
CA ARG A 112 -10.48 -1.56 5.79
C ARG A 112 -10.11 -1.66 4.33
N ARG A 113 -9.73 -2.86 3.90
CA ARG A 113 -9.22 -3.13 2.55
C ARG A 113 -10.01 -4.23 1.87
N GLN A 114 -10.19 -4.09 0.59
CA GLN A 114 -10.56 -5.14 -0.34
C GLN A 114 -9.47 -5.25 -1.40
N ASP A 115 -9.21 -6.43 -1.91
CA ASP A 115 -8.25 -6.66 -2.99
C ASP A 115 -8.92 -7.35 -4.17
N LEU A 116 -8.40 -7.08 -5.35
CA LEU A 116 -8.82 -7.65 -6.62
C LEU A 116 -7.56 -7.94 -7.45
N LYS A 117 -7.48 -9.13 -8.01
CA LYS A 117 -6.40 -9.52 -8.93
C LYS A 117 -6.87 -9.32 -10.37
N MET A 118 -6.15 -8.49 -11.14
CA MET A 118 -6.44 -8.18 -12.56
C MET A 118 -5.66 -9.05 -13.56
N GLY A 119 -5.09 -10.15 -13.11
CA GLY A 119 -4.21 -11.00 -13.92
C GLY A 119 -2.90 -11.27 -13.19
N GLU A 120 -1.87 -11.72 -13.90
CA GLU A 120 -0.59 -12.02 -13.28
C GLU A 120 0.15 -10.73 -12.92
N GLY A 121 0.55 -10.59 -11.65
CA GLY A 121 1.33 -9.46 -11.14
C GLY A 121 0.57 -8.13 -10.97
N ASN A 122 -0.72 -8.05 -11.34
CA ASN A 122 -1.50 -6.83 -11.25
C ASN A 122 -2.60 -6.92 -10.18
N TYR A 123 -2.66 -5.94 -9.29
CA TYR A 123 -3.63 -5.88 -8.20
C TYR A 123 -4.26 -4.52 -8.07
N ILE A 124 -5.55 -4.50 -7.78
CA ILE A 124 -6.26 -3.30 -7.29
C ILE A 124 -6.56 -3.51 -5.81
N TYR A 125 -6.30 -2.49 -5.02
CA TYR A 125 -6.70 -2.41 -3.62
C TYR A 125 -7.68 -1.25 -3.45
N LEU A 126 -8.75 -1.50 -2.73
CA LEU A 126 -9.73 -0.49 -2.33
C LEU A 126 -9.60 -0.29 -0.82
N ASP A 127 -9.25 0.92 -0.40
CA ASP A 127 -8.94 1.27 0.98
C ASP A 127 -9.91 2.32 1.54
N LYS A 128 -10.49 2.02 2.69
CA LYS A 128 -11.09 3.01 3.59
C LYS A 128 -10.12 3.23 4.74
N VAL A 129 -9.36 4.32 4.67
CA VAL A 129 -8.38 4.68 5.70
C VAL A 129 -9.11 5.34 6.88
N GLU A 130 -8.78 4.92 8.11
CA GLU A 130 -9.35 5.50 9.32
C GLU A 130 -8.89 6.95 9.49
N GLY A 131 -9.81 7.83 9.84
CA GLY A 131 -9.55 9.28 9.94
C GLY A 131 -9.63 10.05 8.61
N GLU A 132 -9.56 9.36 7.46
CA GLU A 132 -9.61 9.99 6.14
C GLU A 132 -11.01 9.98 5.52
N PRO A 133 -11.46 11.12 4.94
CA PRO A 133 -12.73 11.16 4.23
C PRO A 133 -12.63 10.44 2.87
N GLY A 134 -13.65 9.65 2.52
CA GLY A 134 -13.75 8.96 1.24
C GLY A 134 -12.98 7.64 1.19
N TYR A 135 -12.75 7.16 -0.02
CA TYR A 135 -12.06 5.93 -0.33
C TYR A 135 -10.85 6.20 -1.23
N TYR A 136 -9.88 5.33 -1.15
CA TYR A 136 -8.71 5.34 -2.02
C TYR A 136 -8.64 4.02 -2.79
N ALA A 137 -8.34 4.10 -4.07
CA ALA A 137 -7.93 2.95 -4.84
C ALA A 137 -6.43 3.00 -5.12
N LYS A 138 -5.79 1.85 -5.10
CA LYS A 138 -4.37 1.70 -5.40
C LYS A 138 -4.21 0.56 -6.40
N ILE A 139 -3.53 0.82 -7.52
CA ILE A 139 -3.15 -0.22 -8.47
C ILE A 139 -1.65 -0.47 -8.34
N GLU A 140 -1.28 -1.74 -8.25
CA GLU A 140 0.10 -2.22 -8.26
C GLU A 140 0.34 -3.13 -9.45
N SER A 141 1.49 -2.96 -10.09
CA SER A 141 1.96 -3.84 -11.16
C SER A 141 3.38 -4.30 -10.87
N ASP A 142 3.61 -5.61 -10.86
CA ASP A 142 4.94 -6.18 -10.74
C ASP A 142 5.76 -5.85 -11.99
N LEU A 143 7.03 -5.48 -11.80
CA LEU A 143 7.94 -5.10 -12.88
C LEU A 143 9.03 -6.15 -13.05
N THR A 144 9.28 -6.54 -14.30
CA THR A 144 10.42 -7.37 -14.68
C THR A 144 11.68 -6.54 -14.87
N PRO A 145 12.88 -7.16 -14.87
CA PRO A 145 14.11 -6.46 -15.24
C PRO A 145 14.01 -5.87 -16.66
N GLY A 146 14.29 -4.57 -16.80
CA GLY A 146 14.19 -3.85 -18.05
C GLY A 146 12.91 -3.02 -18.23
N ASP A 147 11.87 -3.27 -17.46
CA ASP A 147 10.64 -2.45 -17.51
C ASP A 147 10.88 -1.02 -17.08
N SER A 148 10.31 -0.07 -17.82
CA SER A 148 10.30 1.34 -17.47
C SER A 148 9.20 1.60 -16.43
N ILE A 149 9.61 2.02 -15.24
CA ILE A 149 8.65 2.35 -14.17
C ILE A 149 7.77 3.55 -14.54
N THR A 150 8.31 4.52 -15.26
CA THR A 150 7.57 5.69 -15.73
C THR A 150 6.46 5.27 -16.70
N ALA A 151 6.78 4.44 -17.69
CA ALA A 151 5.80 3.93 -18.63
C ALA A 151 4.72 3.12 -17.91
N ALA A 152 5.11 2.23 -16.99
CA ALA A 152 4.17 1.44 -16.20
C ALA A 152 3.23 2.31 -15.35
N LYS A 153 3.76 3.36 -14.68
CA LYS A 153 2.93 4.30 -13.92
C LYS A 153 1.95 5.07 -14.80
N GLU A 154 2.37 5.49 -15.99
CA GLU A 154 1.46 6.15 -16.95
C GLU A 154 0.34 5.21 -17.43
N ASP A 155 0.63 3.94 -17.65
CA ASP A 155 -0.39 2.97 -18.04
C ASP A 155 -1.37 2.69 -16.87
N LEU A 156 -0.89 2.63 -15.62
CA LEU A 156 -1.75 2.53 -14.45
C LEU A 156 -2.64 3.78 -14.28
N LYS A 157 -2.13 4.98 -14.56
CA LYS A 157 -2.94 6.21 -14.56
C LYS A 157 -4.02 6.18 -15.62
N LYS A 158 -3.69 5.72 -16.84
CA LYS A 158 -4.69 5.53 -17.92
C LYS A 158 -5.79 4.55 -17.49
N THR A 159 -5.43 3.47 -16.81
CA THR A 159 -6.41 2.53 -16.25
C THR A 159 -7.38 3.22 -15.30
N PHE A 160 -6.90 4.05 -14.37
CA PHE A 160 -7.76 4.86 -13.52
C PHE A 160 -8.66 5.81 -14.31
N GLN A 161 -8.10 6.51 -15.30
CA GLN A 161 -8.84 7.45 -16.15
C GLN A 161 -9.98 6.76 -16.93
N THR A 162 -9.74 5.54 -17.45
CA THR A 162 -10.78 4.72 -18.08
C THR A 162 -11.90 4.39 -17.09
N LEU A 163 -11.57 4.21 -15.82
CA LEU A 163 -12.55 4.02 -14.74
C LEU A 163 -13.16 5.34 -14.24
N GLY A 164 -12.81 6.49 -14.84
CA GLY A 164 -13.35 7.81 -14.51
C GLY A 164 -12.71 8.47 -13.30
N GLU A 165 -11.53 8.02 -12.90
CA GLU A 165 -10.79 8.52 -11.75
C GLU A 165 -9.49 9.21 -12.18
N SER A 166 -9.21 10.39 -11.61
CA SER A 166 -8.02 11.18 -11.96
C SER A 166 -7.40 11.93 -10.78
N ASN A 167 -7.94 11.80 -9.57
CA ASN A 167 -7.42 12.47 -8.39
C ASN A 167 -6.26 11.66 -7.79
N PHE A 168 -5.11 11.68 -8.48
CA PHE A 168 -3.92 10.94 -8.08
C PHE A 168 -3.28 11.49 -6.81
N VAL A 169 -2.78 10.59 -5.97
CA VAL A 169 -2.18 10.89 -4.67
C VAL A 169 -0.79 10.27 -4.61
N ASP A 170 0.24 11.10 -4.52
CA ASP A 170 1.64 10.65 -4.42
C ASP A 170 2.06 10.36 -2.98
N SER A 171 1.43 11.02 -1.98
CA SER A 171 1.73 10.80 -0.56
C SER A 171 1.33 9.42 -0.06
N THR A 172 2.05 8.92 0.92
CA THR A 172 1.69 7.68 1.64
C THR A 172 0.52 7.93 2.59
N TYR A 173 -0.19 6.87 3.02
CA TYR A 173 -1.33 7.05 3.95
C TYR A 173 -0.93 7.63 5.31
N PHE A 174 0.30 7.40 5.77
CA PHE A 174 0.76 8.01 7.02
C PHE A 174 1.13 9.49 6.87
N GLU A 175 1.42 9.95 5.65
CA GLU A 175 1.66 11.37 5.33
C GLU A 175 0.35 12.15 5.17
N LEU A 176 -0.77 11.47 4.89
CA LEU A 176 -2.07 12.11 4.80
C LEU A 176 -2.61 12.55 6.17
N ASN A 177 -2.21 11.85 7.25
CA ASN A 177 -2.69 12.06 8.62
C ASN A 177 -1.77 13.00 9.45
N ASN A 178 -0.75 13.60 8.84
CA ASN A 178 0.13 14.59 9.40
C ASN A 178 0.03 15.89 8.62
#